data_54dec0986b821a1be9c033f8b1b871c6
#
_entry.id   54dec0986b821a1be9c033f8b1b871c6
#
_cell.length_a   1.000
_cell.length_b   1.000
_cell.length_c   1.000
_cell.angle_alpha   90.00
_cell.angle_beta   90.00
_cell.angle_gamma   90.00
#
_symmetry.space_group_name_H-M   'P 1'
#
loop_
_entity.id
_entity.type
_entity.pdbx_description
1 polymer ?
#
loop_
_entity_poly.entity_id
_entity_poly.type
_entity_poly.pdbx_seq_one_letter_code
_entity_poly.pdbx_strand_id
1 'polypeptide(L)'
;MFLLCVAGLPLSTIHAQKKEIIDDEAPNGIVIVTIDKAGDEIIRIMNESQLPYIHDPKAPRFLLMDKQGKFALGIGGYVRATGEYDFGGIVDDIDFVPANIPSSSKIKNQFQMDASTATIFLKLVGHTRLLGDFTVYTAGNFRGGDKTFQLRNAYMSFRNITVGYTYGGFMDLGALPSTIDFQGPNGATFYRATQLSYTYKGLKDFRFQASIEAPAVDGTTSSQFEIAQQRMPDFTASAQYSWNSSSHLRVGGIIRSMTYTSTERDKASSVTGYGVQASTTFNLGKKWQAFGQVNYGKGIGQYLNDISNLNVDIVPNPEKEGKMQALPMLGWYAGLQYNISPKVFLLSLIHISEPTRHLRI
;
A
#
# COMPACT_ATOMS: atom_id res chain seq x y z
N MET A 1 -21.73 -8.24 13.93
CA MET A 1 -21.38 -6.86 13.63
C MET A 1 -22.17 -6.45 12.37
N PHE A 2 -23.25 -5.68 12.51
CA PHE A 2 -24.01 -5.18 11.37
C PHE A 2 -23.49 -3.77 11.06
N LEU A 3 -22.85 -3.61 9.90
CA LEU A 3 -22.38 -2.31 9.40
C LEU A 3 -23.46 -1.76 8.46
N LEU A 4 -24.05 -0.64 8.82
CA LEU A 4 -25.01 0.06 7.98
C LEU A 4 -24.24 0.96 7.00
N CYS A 5 -24.25 0.60 5.71
CA CYS A 5 -23.71 1.46 4.65
C CYS A 5 -24.65 2.60 4.35
N VAL A 6 -24.28 3.83 4.65
CA VAL A 6 -24.93 5.03 4.11
C VAL A 6 -24.29 5.34 2.76
N ALA A 7 -25.04 5.08 1.69
CA ALA A 7 -24.65 5.43 0.34
C ALA A 7 -24.53 6.97 0.20
N GLY A 8 -23.35 7.43 -0.25
CA GLY A 8 -23.10 8.83 -0.51
C GLY A 8 -24.07 9.42 -1.53
N LEU A 9 -24.66 10.54 -1.20
CA LEU A 9 -25.47 11.37 -2.10
C LEU A 9 -24.61 11.80 -3.32
N PRO A 10 -25.18 11.84 -4.53
CA PRO A 10 -24.46 12.33 -5.69
C PRO A 10 -24.20 13.83 -5.51
N LEU A 11 -22.91 14.19 -5.43
CA LEU A 11 -22.51 15.58 -5.57
C LEU A 11 -22.97 16.07 -6.94
N SER A 12 -23.93 16.98 -6.94
CA SER A 12 -24.35 17.73 -8.11
C SER A 12 -23.13 18.37 -8.75
N THR A 13 -22.96 18.13 -10.03
CA THR A 13 -21.92 18.73 -10.87
C THR A 13 -22.07 20.24 -10.83
N ILE A 14 -21.17 20.91 -10.09
CA ILE A 14 -21.00 22.36 -10.22
C ILE A 14 -20.39 22.57 -11.61
N HIS A 15 -21.18 23.11 -12.52
CA HIS A 15 -20.70 23.59 -13.81
C HIS A 15 -19.88 24.86 -13.56
N ALA A 16 -18.57 24.72 -13.39
CA ALA A 16 -17.68 25.86 -13.44
C ALA A 16 -17.66 26.40 -14.87
N GLN A 17 -18.05 27.67 -15.03
CA GLN A 17 -17.98 28.36 -16.31
C GLN A 17 -16.55 28.34 -16.87
N LYS A 18 -16.46 27.96 -18.13
CA LYS A 18 -15.26 27.84 -18.93
C LYS A 18 -14.65 29.23 -19.15
N LYS A 19 -13.55 29.52 -18.48
CA LYS A 19 -12.68 30.64 -18.87
C LYS A 19 -11.36 30.01 -19.32
N GLU A 20 -11.17 29.85 -20.62
CA GLU A 20 -9.89 29.58 -21.23
C GLU A 20 -8.99 30.80 -21.00
N ILE A 21 -8.01 30.69 -20.14
CA ILE A 21 -6.89 31.62 -20.08
C ILE A 21 -5.83 31.04 -21.00
N ILE A 22 -5.90 31.35 -22.27
CA ILE A 22 -4.83 31.06 -23.24
C ILE A 22 -4.05 32.34 -23.38
N ASP A 23 -2.80 32.35 -22.91
CA ASP A 23 -1.81 33.37 -23.26
C ASP A 23 -1.14 32.93 -24.55
N ASP A 24 -1.63 33.43 -25.68
CA ASP A 24 -1.21 32.99 -27.03
C ASP A 24 0.17 33.50 -27.45
N GLU A 25 0.80 34.39 -26.69
CA GLU A 25 2.00 35.09 -27.17
C GLU A 25 3.34 34.50 -26.70
N ALA A 26 3.35 33.57 -25.69
CA ALA A 26 4.59 32.99 -25.19
C ALA A 26 4.85 31.60 -25.80
N PRO A 27 5.93 31.37 -26.59
CA PRO A 27 6.22 30.07 -27.20
C PRO A 27 6.49 28.93 -26.19
N ASN A 28 6.81 29.28 -24.95
CA ASN A 28 7.08 28.32 -23.82
C ASN A 28 6.07 28.45 -22.68
N GLY A 29 4.83 28.84 -22.96
CA GLY A 29 3.81 29.02 -21.92
C GLY A 29 3.27 27.72 -21.38
N ILE A 30 2.64 27.79 -20.17
CA ILE A 30 1.88 26.72 -19.53
C ILE A 30 0.39 26.99 -19.80
N VAL A 31 -0.36 25.94 -20.15
CA VAL A 31 -1.81 26.02 -20.35
C VAL A 31 -2.51 25.13 -19.32
N ILE A 32 -3.71 25.53 -18.90
CA ILE A 32 -4.58 24.72 -18.07
C ILE A 32 -5.59 24.03 -18.98
N VAL A 33 -5.61 22.69 -18.94
CA VAL A 33 -6.54 21.89 -19.75
C VAL A 33 -7.33 20.93 -18.86
N THR A 34 -8.51 20.51 -19.33
CA THR A 34 -9.18 19.35 -18.74
C THR A 34 -8.54 18.07 -19.27
N ILE A 35 -8.58 16.98 -18.52
CA ILE A 35 -7.92 15.72 -18.90
C ILE A 35 -8.44 15.16 -20.23
N ASP A 36 -9.71 15.36 -20.55
CA ASP A 36 -10.35 14.97 -21.81
C ASP A 36 -9.86 15.75 -23.03
N LYS A 37 -9.20 16.90 -22.80
CA LYS A 37 -8.57 17.74 -23.85
C LYS A 37 -7.06 17.59 -23.92
N ALA A 38 -6.46 16.84 -23.00
CA ALA A 38 -5.05 16.47 -23.07
C ALA A 38 -4.84 15.53 -24.28
N GLY A 39 -3.66 15.57 -24.88
CA GLY A 39 -3.32 14.66 -25.98
C GLY A 39 -3.37 13.20 -25.53
N ASP A 40 -3.70 12.29 -26.47
CA ASP A 40 -3.88 10.85 -26.19
C ASP A 40 -2.70 10.22 -25.46
N GLU A 41 -1.48 10.65 -25.75
CA GLU A 41 -0.26 10.17 -25.10
C GLU A 41 -0.23 10.52 -23.61
N ILE A 42 -0.56 11.74 -23.24
CA ILE A 42 -0.64 12.18 -21.83
C ILE A 42 -1.74 11.40 -21.09
N ILE A 43 -2.91 11.24 -21.72
CA ILE A 43 -4.02 10.46 -21.15
C ILE A 43 -3.60 9.02 -20.91
N ARG A 44 -2.91 8.39 -21.88
CA ARG A 44 -2.38 7.04 -21.76
C ARG A 44 -1.42 6.90 -20.59
N ILE A 45 -0.39 7.77 -20.49
CA ILE A 45 0.59 7.70 -19.39
C ILE A 45 -0.08 7.93 -18.03
N MET A 46 -1.04 8.86 -17.93
CA MET A 46 -1.82 9.10 -16.72
C MET A 46 -2.57 7.85 -16.25
N ASN A 47 -3.21 7.14 -17.17
CA ASN A 47 -3.99 5.94 -16.87
C ASN A 47 -3.10 4.73 -16.56
N GLU A 48 -2.04 4.49 -17.35
CA GLU A 48 -1.12 3.37 -17.15
C GLU A 48 -0.33 3.46 -15.85
N SER A 49 -0.09 4.67 -15.36
CA SER A 49 0.60 4.93 -14.09
C SER A 49 -0.33 4.97 -12.87
N GLN A 50 -1.64 4.68 -13.04
CA GLN A 50 -2.56 4.56 -11.93
C GLN A 50 -2.24 3.29 -11.12
N LEU A 51 -2.11 3.43 -9.80
CA LEU A 51 -1.91 2.28 -8.93
C LEU A 51 -3.21 1.46 -8.83
N PRO A 52 -3.12 0.12 -8.83
CA PRO A 52 -4.30 -0.76 -8.81
C PRO A 52 -4.87 -0.92 -7.39
N TYR A 53 -5.05 0.19 -6.66
CA TYR A 53 -5.57 0.18 -5.30
C TYR A 53 -6.78 1.12 -5.19
N ILE A 54 -7.84 0.63 -4.54
CA ILE A 54 -9.14 1.33 -4.51
C ILE A 54 -9.09 2.71 -3.84
N HIS A 55 -8.19 2.88 -2.88
CA HIS A 55 -8.04 4.14 -2.15
C HIS A 55 -7.03 5.10 -2.78
N ASP A 56 -6.40 4.71 -3.90
CA ASP A 56 -5.54 5.64 -4.61
C ASP A 56 -6.36 6.70 -5.33
N PRO A 57 -5.90 7.95 -5.30
CA PRO A 57 -6.56 9.04 -6.01
C PRO A 57 -6.63 8.76 -7.50
N LYS A 58 -7.79 8.98 -8.09
CA LYS A 58 -7.95 8.92 -9.54
C LYS A 58 -7.16 10.04 -10.22
N ALA A 59 -6.90 9.86 -11.52
CA ALA A 59 -6.26 10.91 -12.31
C ALA A 59 -6.93 12.27 -12.11
N PRO A 60 -6.15 13.37 -12.03
CA PRO A 60 -6.69 14.71 -11.82
C PRO A 60 -7.54 15.14 -13.01
N ARG A 61 -8.57 15.94 -12.75
CA ARG A 61 -9.46 16.44 -13.80
C ARG A 61 -8.83 17.57 -14.60
N PHE A 62 -7.98 18.38 -13.96
CA PHE A 62 -7.28 19.50 -14.56
C PHE A 62 -5.78 19.26 -14.57
N LEU A 63 -5.14 19.63 -15.67
CA LEU A 63 -3.72 19.48 -15.90
C LEU A 63 -3.10 20.83 -16.24
N LEU A 64 -1.93 21.11 -15.69
CA LEU A 64 -1.01 22.13 -16.18
C LEU A 64 -0.14 21.48 -17.24
N MET A 65 -0.25 21.89 -18.48
CA MET A 65 0.51 21.33 -19.60
C MET A 65 1.42 22.36 -20.22
N ASP A 66 2.56 21.91 -20.76
CA ASP A 66 3.33 22.72 -21.68
C ASP A 66 2.60 22.84 -23.03
N LYS A 67 2.80 23.94 -23.74
CA LYS A 67 2.14 24.17 -25.05
C LYS A 67 2.47 23.11 -26.10
N GLN A 68 3.58 22.39 -25.95
CA GLN A 68 3.99 21.30 -26.85
C GLN A 68 3.32 19.94 -26.49
N GLY A 69 2.61 19.86 -25.37
CA GLY A 69 1.94 18.63 -24.92
C GLY A 69 2.90 17.51 -24.49
N LYS A 70 4.15 17.82 -24.15
CA LYS A 70 5.16 16.82 -23.75
C LYS A 70 5.13 16.51 -22.27
N PHE A 71 4.67 17.44 -21.44
CA PHE A 71 4.63 17.34 -19.99
C PHE A 71 3.27 17.77 -19.48
N ALA A 72 2.76 17.07 -18.47
CA ALA A 72 1.55 17.45 -17.79
C ALA A 72 1.67 17.23 -16.29
N LEU A 73 1.41 18.26 -15.50
CA LEU A 73 1.33 18.21 -14.04
C LEU A 73 -0.12 18.26 -13.62
N GLY A 74 -0.57 17.22 -12.94
CA GLY A 74 -1.86 17.15 -12.30
C GLY A 74 -1.76 17.33 -10.80
N ILE A 75 -2.65 18.14 -10.25
CA ILE A 75 -2.86 18.31 -8.81
C ILE A 75 -4.24 17.74 -8.50
N GLY A 76 -4.34 16.86 -7.54
CA GLY A 76 -5.61 16.24 -7.20
C GLY A 76 -5.66 15.74 -5.77
N GLY A 77 -6.74 15.05 -5.46
CA GLY A 77 -6.98 14.49 -4.14
C GLY A 77 -8.47 14.28 -3.89
N TYR A 78 -8.78 13.93 -2.66
CA TYR A 78 -10.15 13.81 -2.18
C TYR A 78 -10.25 14.14 -0.69
N VAL A 79 -11.40 14.58 -0.27
CA VAL A 79 -11.79 14.66 1.14
C VAL A 79 -12.55 13.39 1.49
N ARG A 80 -12.15 12.73 2.57
CA ARG A 80 -12.82 11.55 3.12
C ARG A 80 -13.11 11.78 4.59
N ALA A 81 -14.38 11.61 4.97
CA ALA A 81 -14.79 11.54 6.36
C ALA A 81 -15.30 10.13 6.64
N THR A 82 -14.85 9.55 7.73
CA THR A 82 -15.24 8.21 8.21
C THR A 82 -15.94 8.39 9.54
N GLY A 83 -17.12 7.78 9.70
CA GLY A 83 -17.83 7.68 10.98
C GLY A 83 -17.99 6.23 11.35
N GLU A 84 -17.67 5.88 12.60
CA GLU A 84 -17.71 4.53 13.13
C GLU A 84 -18.42 4.48 14.47
N TYR A 85 -19.08 3.37 14.74
CA TYR A 85 -19.67 3.08 16.02
C TYR A 85 -19.27 1.67 16.45
N ASP A 86 -18.47 1.58 17.50
CA ASP A 86 -17.93 0.33 18.01
C ASP A 86 -18.82 -0.22 19.12
N PHE A 87 -19.07 -1.52 19.10
CA PHE A 87 -19.82 -2.27 20.10
C PHE A 87 -18.89 -3.25 20.82
N GLY A 88 -18.50 -2.98 22.03
CA GLY A 88 -17.83 -3.93 22.92
C GLY A 88 -16.31 -3.95 22.89
N GLY A 89 -15.65 -3.70 21.78
CA GLY A 89 -14.19 -3.52 21.68
C GLY A 89 -13.87 -2.12 21.21
N ILE A 90 -13.05 -1.40 21.95
CA ILE A 90 -12.79 0.02 21.66
C ILE A 90 -11.33 0.23 21.32
N VAL A 91 -11.07 0.78 20.16
CA VAL A 91 -9.77 1.33 19.77
C VAL A 91 -10.01 2.77 19.31
N ASP A 92 -9.28 3.71 19.86
CA ASP A 92 -9.44 5.14 19.57
C ASP A 92 -8.68 5.51 18.28
N ASP A 93 -8.97 4.80 17.20
CA ASP A 93 -8.46 5.08 15.84
C ASP A 93 -9.25 4.27 14.81
N ILE A 94 -9.40 4.83 13.59
CA ILE A 94 -9.94 4.14 12.41
C ILE A 94 -8.96 3.12 11.79
N ASP A 95 -7.69 3.16 12.16
CA ASP A 95 -6.61 2.24 11.74
C ASP A 95 -6.15 1.46 12.95
N PHE A 96 -6.78 0.37 13.24
CA PHE A 96 -6.53 -0.39 14.46
C PHE A 96 -5.93 -1.78 14.18
N VAL A 97 -5.02 -2.16 15.04
CA VAL A 97 -4.47 -3.52 15.07
C VAL A 97 -5.30 -4.33 16.06
N PRO A 98 -5.83 -5.53 15.71
CA PRO A 98 -6.65 -6.34 16.59
C PRO A 98 -5.98 -6.67 17.94
N ALA A 99 -4.65 -6.77 17.98
CA ALA A 99 -3.88 -6.98 19.21
C ALA A 99 -4.00 -5.82 20.21
N ASN A 100 -4.36 -4.63 19.75
CA ASN A 100 -4.56 -3.44 20.60
C ASN A 100 -5.97 -3.33 21.18
N ILE A 101 -6.89 -4.21 20.79
CA ILE A 101 -8.25 -4.23 21.33
C ILE A 101 -8.18 -4.70 22.80
N PRO A 102 -8.60 -3.87 23.77
CA PRO A 102 -8.49 -4.23 25.17
C PRO A 102 -9.41 -5.41 25.51
N SER A 103 -8.88 -6.41 26.20
CA SER A 103 -9.64 -7.60 26.63
C SER A 103 -10.74 -7.28 27.66
N SER A 104 -10.62 -6.15 28.37
CA SER A 104 -11.64 -5.63 29.27
C SER A 104 -11.69 -4.11 29.17
N SER A 105 -12.85 -3.55 28.86
CA SER A 105 -13.09 -2.10 28.85
C SER A 105 -14.29 -1.78 29.74
N LYS A 106 -14.19 -0.72 30.54
CA LYS A 106 -15.32 -0.14 31.26
C LYS A 106 -16.31 0.55 30.33
N ILE A 107 -15.80 1.06 29.19
CA ILE A 107 -16.57 1.69 28.12
C ILE A 107 -16.82 0.59 27.08
N LYS A 108 -18.08 0.32 26.79
CA LYS A 108 -18.44 -0.77 25.86
C LYS A 108 -18.81 -0.29 24.46
N ASN A 109 -19.16 0.97 24.32
CA ASN A 109 -19.61 1.55 23.06
C ASN A 109 -18.90 2.88 22.83
N GLN A 110 -18.47 3.12 21.60
CA GLN A 110 -17.80 4.35 21.21
C GLN A 110 -18.30 4.80 19.84
N PHE A 111 -18.53 6.10 19.68
CA PHE A 111 -18.69 6.77 18.39
C PHE A 111 -17.46 7.60 18.10
N GLN A 112 -16.89 7.46 16.90
CA GLN A 112 -15.76 8.26 16.45
C GLN A 112 -15.97 8.77 15.02
N MET A 113 -15.34 9.89 14.72
CA MET A 113 -15.29 10.46 13.37
C MET A 113 -13.86 10.90 13.05
N ASP A 114 -13.42 10.61 11.83
CA ASP A 114 -12.10 10.98 11.35
C ASP A 114 -12.14 11.45 9.90
N ALA A 115 -11.30 12.43 9.56
CA ALA A 115 -11.11 12.93 8.19
C ALA A 115 -9.63 12.93 7.78
N SER A 116 -8.74 12.37 8.60
CA SER A 116 -7.28 12.38 8.39
C SER A 116 -6.84 11.56 7.17
N THR A 117 -7.71 10.69 6.65
CA THR A 117 -7.47 9.93 5.41
C THR A 117 -7.72 10.74 4.13
N ALA A 118 -8.20 11.99 4.24
CA ALA A 118 -8.22 12.91 3.11
C ALA A 118 -6.82 13.01 2.49
N THR A 119 -6.74 12.93 1.17
CA THR A 119 -5.47 12.75 0.44
C THR A 119 -5.26 13.85 -0.56
N ILE A 120 -4.02 14.33 -0.68
CA ILE A 120 -3.56 15.26 -1.70
C ILE A 120 -2.44 14.59 -2.50
N PHE A 121 -2.40 14.80 -3.81
CA PHE A 121 -1.34 14.30 -4.65
C PHE A 121 -0.92 15.27 -5.75
N LEU A 122 0.32 15.12 -6.19
CA LEU A 122 0.91 15.72 -7.38
C LEU A 122 1.36 14.59 -8.31
N LYS A 123 1.03 14.68 -9.59
CA LYS A 123 1.41 13.71 -10.60
C LYS A 123 1.90 14.40 -11.84
N LEU A 124 3.22 14.37 -12.07
CA LEU A 124 3.86 14.83 -13.30
C LEU A 124 4.07 13.64 -14.23
N VAL A 125 3.59 13.73 -15.44
CA VAL A 125 3.84 12.75 -16.49
C VAL A 125 4.41 13.42 -17.73
N GLY A 126 5.12 12.66 -18.52
CA GLY A 126 5.65 13.16 -19.78
C GLY A 126 6.41 12.11 -20.55
N HIS A 127 6.86 12.52 -21.74
CA HIS A 127 7.70 11.71 -22.60
C HIS A 127 8.98 12.44 -22.96
N THR A 128 10.14 11.79 -22.83
CA THR A 128 11.42 12.30 -23.29
C THR A 128 12.20 11.23 -24.03
N ARG A 129 13.09 11.65 -24.94
CA ARG A 129 13.96 10.72 -25.67
C ARG A 129 14.84 9.89 -24.72
N LEU A 130 15.29 10.47 -23.61
CA LEU A 130 16.18 9.81 -22.66
C LEU A 130 15.44 8.84 -21.76
N LEU A 131 14.32 9.25 -21.17
CA LEU A 131 13.57 8.48 -20.17
C LEU A 131 12.45 7.64 -20.80
N GLY A 132 12.03 7.93 -22.04
CA GLY A 132 10.77 7.44 -22.57
C GLY A 132 9.60 8.07 -21.81
N ASP A 133 8.53 7.32 -21.64
CA ASP A 133 7.42 7.69 -20.76
C ASP A 133 7.90 7.67 -19.32
N PHE A 134 7.59 8.74 -18.58
CA PHE A 134 7.92 8.82 -17.16
C PHE A 134 6.76 9.38 -16.35
N THR A 135 6.76 9.01 -15.06
CA THR A 135 5.83 9.54 -14.07
C THR A 135 6.60 9.91 -12.82
N VAL A 136 6.36 11.11 -12.28
CA VAL A 136 6.74 11.49 -10.92
C VAL A 136 5.46 11.63 -10.11
N TYR A 137 5.38 10.96 -8.98
CA TYR A 137 4.17 10.94 -8.17
C TYR A 137 4.50 11.18 -6.70
N THR A 138 3.80 12.13 -6.10
CA THR A 138 3.88 12.41 -4.67
C THR A 138 2.47 12.50 -4.11
N ALA A 139 2.20 11.77 -3.04
CA ALA A 139 0.91 11.76 -2.37
C ALA A 139 1.07 11.65 -0.85
N GLY A 140 0.14 12.26 -0.13
CA GLY A 140 0.08 12.15 1.31
C GLY A 140 -1.32 12.41 1.85
N ASN A 141 -1.51 12.04 3.10
CA ASN A 141 -2.73 12.28 3.87
C ASN A 141 -2.37 12.96 5.22
N PHE A 142 -3.33 13.07 6.11
CA PHE A 142 -3.17 13.75 7.41
C PHE A 142 -3.16 12.74 8.57
N ARG A 143 -2.60 11.54 8.34
CA ARG A 143 -2.44 10.47 9.34
C ARG A 143 -1.13 10.55 10.13
N GLY A 144 -0.31 11.58 9.97
CA GLY A 144 0.83 11.85 10.83
C GLY A 144 0.40 12.19 12.26
N GLY A 145 1.33 12.12 13.23
CA GLY A 145 1.04 12.47 14.61
C GLY A 145 0.36 13.84 14.70
N ASP A 146 -0.66 13.97 15.54
CA ASP A 146 -1.49 15.17 15.68
C ASP A 146 -2.14 15.64 14.36
N LYS A 147 -2.51 14.69 13.48
CA LYS A 147 -3.10 14.96 12.16
C LYS A 147 -2.22 15.79 11.23
N THR A 148 -0.91 15.70 11.38
CA THR A 148 0.03 16.31 10.45
C THR A 148 0.10 15.56 9.13
N PHE A 149 0.66 16.20 8.10
CA PHE A 149 0.83 15.59 6.79
C PHE A 149 1.77 14.38 6.87
N GLN A 150 1.31 13.24 6.35
CA GLN A 150 2.06 12.00 6.26
C GLN A 150 2.31 11.65 4.79
N LEU A 151 3.58 11.52 4.42
CA LEU A 151 3.96 11.06 3.08
C LEU A 151 3.51 9.62 2.87
N ARG A 152 2.79 9.36 1.77
CA ARG A 152 2.31 8.02 1.39
C ARG A 152 3.05 7.47 0.18
N ASN A 153 3.37 8.32 -0.78
CA ASN A 153 4.15 7.98 -1.95
C ASN A 153 5.01 9.17 -2.36
N ALA A 154 6.24 8.91 -2.81
CA ALA A 154 7.12 9.86 -3.47
C ALA A 154 8.08 9.07 -4.35
N TYR A 155 7.74 8.88 -5.62
CA TYR A 155 8.53 8.06 -6.53
C TYR A 155 8.54 8.61 -7.95
N MET A 156 9.51 8.14 -8.71
CA MET A 156 9.61 8.30 -10.16
C MET A 156 9.62 6.93 -10.83
N SER A 157 8.88 6.79 -11.92
CA SER A 157 8.88 5.60 -12.78
C SER A 157 9.25 5.98 -14.22
N PHE A 158 10.16 5.22 -14.85
CA PHE A 158 10.56 5.36 -16.23
C PHE A 158 11.17 4.06 -16.75
N ARG A 159 10.97 3.70 -18.01
CA ARG A 159 11.56 2.50 -18.64
C ARG A 159 11.49 1.23 -17.78
N ASN A 160 10.35 0.99 -17.13
CA ASN A 160 10.17 -0.14 -16.20
C ASN A 160 10.96 -0.07 -14.86
N ILE A 161 11.70 0.99 -14.61
CA ILE A 161 12.38 1.26 -13.34
C ILE A 161 11.46 2.15 -12.50
N THR A 162 11.35 1.85 -11.20
CA THR A 162 10.73 2.74 -10.22
C THR A 162 11.73 3.00 -9.09
N VAL A 163 11.92 4.26 -8.74
CA VAL A 163 12.79 4.70 -7.65
C VAL A 163 12.04 5.67 -6.75
N GLY A 164 12.18 5.50 -5.43
CA GLY A 164 11.56 6.36 -4.42
C GLY A 164 10.73 5.59 -3.41
N TYR A 165 9.92 6.31 -2.64
CA TYR A 165 9.10 5.77 -1.56
C TYR A 165 7.72 5.37 -2.09
N THR A 166 7.43 4.09 -2.09
CA THR A 166 6.15 3.51 -2.56
C THR A 166 5.94 2.10 -2.01
N TYR A 167 4.92 1.43 -2.47
CA TYR A 167 4.58 0.06 -2.06
C TYR A 167 5.70 -0.93 -2.38
N GLY A 168 6.09 -1.74 -1.40
CA GLY A 168 7.15 -2.73 -1.50
C GLY A 168 6.84 -3.85 -2.50
N GLY A 169 7.89 -4.51 -2.98
CA GLY A 169 7.78 -5.61 -3.93
C GLY A 169 7.20 -6.90 -3.35
N PHE A 170 7.20 -7.04 -2.01
CA PHE A 170 6.57 -8.17 -1.31
C PHE A 170 5.12 -7.87 -0.95
N MET A 171 4.36 -7.28 -1.87
CA MET A 171 2.90 -7.09 -1.72
C MET A 171 2.20 -7.06 -3.07
N ASP A 172 0.90 -7.35 -3.05
CA ASP A 172 0.04 -7.36 -4.22
C ASP A 172 -1.18 -6.48 -4.00
N LEU A 173 -1.11 -5.23 -4.48
CA LEU A 173 -2.22 -4.29 -4.39
C LEU A 173 -3.46 -4.75 -5.18
N GLY A 174 -3.26 -5.50 -6.26
CA GLY A 174 -4.36 -5.97 -7.11
C GLY A 174 -5.19 -7.09 -6.47
N ALA A 175 -4.66 -7.76 -5.45
CA ALA A 175 -5.37 -8.81 -4.72
C ALA A 175 -6.06 -8.29 -3.44
N LEU A 176 -5.83 -7.03 -3.03
CA LEU A 176 -6.49 -6.47 -1.84
C LEU A 176 -7.98 -6.25 -2.10
N PRO A 177 -8.87 -6.79 -1.26
CA PRO A 177 -10.31 -6.55 -1.36
C PRO A 177 -10.65 -5.10 -0.99
N SER A 178 -11.78 -4.63 -1.49
CA SER A 178 -12.31 -3.29 -1.21
C SER A 178 -13.05 -3.27 0.13
N THR A 179 -12.31 -3.25 1.24
CA THR A 179 -12.88 -3.11 2.59
C THR A 179 -13.31 -1.66 2.85
N ILE A 180 -14.29 -1.49 3.75
CA ILE A 180 -14.78 -0.16 4.16
C ILE A 180 -13.86 0.42 5.22
N ASP A 181 -13.40 -0.41 6.15
CA ASP A 181 -12.46 -0.03 7.19
C ASP A 181 -11.11 0.40 6.60
N PHE A 182 -10.38 1.22 7.33
CA PHE A 182 -9.08 1.72 6.88
C PHE A 182 -7.98 0.68 7.07
N GLN A 183 -8.10 -0.18 8.08
CA GLN A 183 -7.12 -1.23 8.38
C GLN A 183 -6.99 -2.25 7.24
N GLY A 184 -8.11 -2.67 6.64
CA GLY A 184 -8.11 -3.73 5.64
C GLY A 184 -7.94 -5.13 6.25
N PRO A 185 -7.67 -6.18 5.43
CA PRO A 185 -7.62 -7.54 5.92
C PRO A 185 -6.35 -7.80 6.74
N ASN A 186 -6.52 -8.49 7.86
CA ASN A 186 -5.41 -9.07 8.62
C ASN A 186 -4.69 -10.12 7.76
N GLY A 187 -3.40 -10.35 8.03
CA GLY A 187 -2.60 -11.29 7.25
C GLY A 187 -2.28 -10.84 5.82
N ALA A 188 -2.80 -9.70 5.37
CA ALA A 188 -2.38 -9.09 4.12
C ALA A 188 -0.98 -8.50 4.24
N THR A 189 -0.19 -8.55 3.15
CA THR A 189 1.03 -7.76 3.10
C THR A 189 0.71 -6.33 2.71
N PHE A 190 1.15 -5.38 3.53
CA PHE A 190 0.97 -3.96 3.28
C PHE A 190 2.12 -3.14 3.86
N TYR A 191 3.10 -2.82 3.03
CA TYR A 191 4.29 -2.09 3.45
C TYR A 191 4.75 -1.11 2.37
N ARG A 192 5.31 0.02 2.79
CA ARG A 192 5.96 0.99 1.90
C ARG A 192 7.41 1.18 2.29
N ALA A 193 8.28 1.21 1.29
CA ALA A 193 9.71 1.45 1.47
C ALA A 193 10.26 2.41 0.41
N THR A 194 11.35 3.08 0.73
CA THR A 194 12.21 3.66 -0.30
C THR A 194 12.89 2.52 -1.02
N GLN A 195 12.76 2.46 -2.34
CA GLN A 195 13.18 1.33 -3.14
C GLN A 195 13.70 1.71 -4.52
N LEU A 196 14.45 0.81 -5.09
CA LEU A 196 14.74 0.72 -6.51
C LEU A 196 14.14 -0.59 -7.00
N SER A 197 13.21 -0.54 -7.93
CA SER A 197 12.59 -1.73 -8.51
C SER A 197 12.64 -1.72 -10.03
N TYR A 198 12.70 -2.92 -10.60
CA TYR A 198 12.60 -3.15 -12.03
C TYR A 198 11.46 -4.11 -12.32
N THR A 199 10.62 -3.75 -13.31
CA THR A 199 9.47 -4.56 -13.72
C THR A 199 9.64 -4.98 -15.17
N TYR A 200 9.81 -6.27 -15.44
CA TYR A 200 9.88 -6.82 -16.79
C TYR A 200 8.48 -7.21 -17.28
N LYS A 201 8.08 -6.69 -18.44
CA LYS A 201 6.77 -6.90 -19.10
C LYS A 201 6.91 -7.45 -20.53
N GLY A 202 8.07 -8.02 -20.87
CA GLY A 202 8.39 -8.47 -22.24
C GLY A 202 7.69 -9.76 -22.67
N LEU A 203 7.07 -10.51 -21.75
CA LEU A 203 6.28 -11.70 -22.05
C LEU A 203 4.78 -11.37 -21.91
N LYS A 204 4.00 -11.82 -22.91
CA LYS A 204 2.55 -11.69 -22.87
C LYS A 204 1.99 -12.37 -21.61
N ASP A 205 1.07 -11.68 -20.95
CA ASP A 205 0.36 -12.15 -19.75
C ASP A 205 1.26 -12.37 -18.50
N PHE A 206 2.60 -12.20 -18.61
CA PHE A 206 3.53 -12.31 -17.50
C PHE A 206 4.14 -10.96 -17.13
N ARG A 207 4.33 -10.77 -15.82
CA ARG A 207 5.03 -9.63 -15.23
C ARG A 207 5.99 -10.16 -14.18
N PHE A 208 7.26 -9.77 -14.27
CA PHE A 208 8.28 -10.07 -13.26
C PHE A 208 8.72 -8.77 -12.63
N GLN A 209 8.91 -8.77 -11.33
CA GLN A 209 9.41 -7.60 -10.60
C GLN A 209 10.51 -8.04 -9.65
N ALA A 210 11.55 -7.24 -9.54
CA ALA A 210 12.56 -7.35 -8.50
C ALA A 210 12.80 -5.99 -7.88
N SER A 211 13.05 -5.92 -6.56
CA SER A 211 13.37 -4.67 -5.88
C SER A 211 14.46 -4.83 -4.82
N ILE A 212 15.13 -3.71 -4.57
CA ILE A 212 16.02 -3.47 -3.45
C ILE A 212 15.34 -2.40 -2.62
N GLU A 213 15.05 -2.70 -1.34
CA GLU A 213 14.23 -1.88 -0.47
C GLU A 213 14.99 -1.45 0.77
N ALA A 214 14.76 -0.22 1.24
CA ALA A 214 15.28 0.22 2.51
C ALA A 214 14.73 -0.67 3.63
N PRO A 215 15.59 -1.27 4.45
CA PRO A 215 15.15 -2.22 5.46
C PRO A 215 14.51 -1.48 6.64
N ALA A 216 13.41 -2.03 7.15
CA ALA A 216 12.85 -1.67 8.45
C ALA A 216 12.65 -2.96 9.24
N VAL A 217 13.16 -2.99 10.46
CA VAL A 217 13.10 -4.15 11.35
C VAL A 217 12.28 -3.81 12.57
N ASP A 218 11.21 -4.55 12.76
CA ASP A 218 10.31 -4.45 13.89
C ASP A 218 10.61 -5.57 14.88
N GLY A 219 11.66 -5.42 15.67
CA GLY A 219 12.15 -6.43 16.59
C GLY A 219 11.94 -6.07 18.07
N THR A 220 11.87 -7.08 18.91
CA THR A 220 11.75 -6.90 20.35
C THR A 220 12.97 -6.21 20.94
N THR A 221 12.76 -5.09 21.61
CA THR A 221 13.78 -4.35 22.37
C THR A 221 13.65 -4.63 23.86
N SER A 222 14.77 -4.66 24.55
CA SER A 222 14.84 -4.83 26.02
C SER A 222 16.14 -4.24 26.56
N SER A 223 16.37 -4.34 27.87
CA SER A 223 17.66 -3.97 28.47
C SER A 223 18.85 -4.77 27.91
N GLN A 224 18.61 -5.93 27.30
CA GLN A 224 19.63 -6.81 26.72
C GLN A 224 19.78 -6.68 25.22
N PHE A 225 18.75 -6.22 24.50
CA PHE A 225 18.70 -6.20 23.03
C PHE A 225 18.21 -4.88 22.47
N GLU A 226 18.90 -4.40 21.45
CA GLU A 226 18.50 -3.21 20.67
C GLU A 226 18.54 -3.53 19.17
N ILE A 227 17.60 -2.97 18.41
CA ILE A 227 17.64 -3.03 16.94
C ILE A 227 18.67 -2.02 16.46
N ALA A 228 19.70 -2.53 15.81
CA ALA A 228 20.80 -1.70 15.30
C ALA A 228 20.50 -1.16 13.90
N GLN A 229 21.35 -0.25 13.42
CA GLN A 229 21.30 0.19 12.02
C GLN A 229 21.51 -1.01 11.09
N GLN A 230 20.61 -1.13 10.11
CA GLN A 230 20.62 -2.26 9.18
C GLN A 230 21.78 -2.13 8.19
N ARG A 231 22.46 -3.25 7.92
CA ARG A 231 23.66 -3.31 7.07
C ARG A 231 23.39 -3.69 5.62
N MET A 232 22.25 -4.31 5.36
CA MET A 232 21.86 -4.80 4.05
C MET A 232 20.43 -4.37 3.74
N PRO A 233 20.10 -4.05 2.48
CA PRO A 233 18.73 -3.83 2.07
C PRO A 233 17.93 -5.14 2.10
N ASP A 234 16.62 -5.00 2.09
CA ASP A 234 15.71 -6.10 1.83
C ASP A 234 15.62 -6.33 0.30
N PHE A 235 15.60 -7.59 -0.12
CA PHE A 235 15.48 -7.97 -1.54
C PHE A 235 14.16 -8.68 -1.76
N THR A 236 13.40 -8.24 -2.77
CA THR A 236 12.16 -8.90 -3.16
C THR A 236 12.19 -9.29 -4.64
N ALA A 237 11.48 -10.37 -4.95
CA ALA A 237 11.22 -10.77 -6.33
C ALA A 237 9.83 -11.38 -6.45
N SER A 238 9.17 -11.16 -7.58
CA SER A 238 7.84 -11.73 -7.84
C SER A 238 7.61 -12.01 -9.31
N ALA A 239 6.74 -12.98 -9.57
CA ALA A 239 6.21 -13.32 -10.88
C ALA A 239 4.68 -13.29 -10.82
N GLN A 240 4.05 -12.65 -11.78
CA GLN A 240 2.59 -12.57 -11.93
C GLN A 240 2.19 -13.08 -13.31
N TYR A 241 1.17 -13.93 -13.33
CA TYR A 241 0.48 -14.35 -14.55
C TYR A 241 -0.93 -13.77 -14.53
N SER A 242 -1.31 -13.06 -15.60
CA SER A 242 -2.63 -12.41 -15.73
C SER A 242 -3.34 -13.00 -16.94
N TRP A 243 -4.41 -13.78 -16.73
CA TRP A 243 -5.19 -14.37 -17.83
C TRP A 243 -6.27 -13.44 -18.39
N ASN A 244 -6.51 -12.31 -17.72
CA ASN A 244 -7.28 -11.18 -18.24
C ASN A 244 -6.92 -9.90 -17.49
N SER A 245 -7.53 -8.77 -17.84
CA SER A 245 -7.21 -7.44 -17.28
C SER A 245 -7.49 -7.28 -15.78
N SER A 246 -8.27 -8.19 -15.18
CA SER A 246 -8.75 -8.08 -13.79
C SER A 246 -8.57 -9.37 -12.98
N SER A 247 -7.88 -10.37 -13.55
CA SER A 247 -7.61 -11.61 -12.85
C SER A 247 -6.15 -12.03 -13.01
N HIS A 248 -5.51 -12.37 -11.92
CA HIS A 248 -4.11 -12.77 -11.91
C HIS A 248 -3.80 -13.73 -10.76
N LEU A 249 -2.71 -14.42 -10.91
CA LEU A 249 -1.99 -15.14 -9.86
C LEU A 249 -0.58 -14.54 -9.75
N ARG A 250 -0.17 -14.19 -8.55
CA ARG A 250 1.17 -13.70 -8.26
C ARG A 250 1.84 -14.55 -7.19
N VAL A 251 3.13 -14.84 -7.40
CA VAL A 251 3.99 -15.46 -6.40
C VAL A 251 5.16 -14.52 -6.16
N GLY A 252 5.51 -14.30 -4.91
CA GLY A 252 6.61 -13.42 -4.51
C GLY A 252 7.43 -13.98 -3.39
N GLY A 253 8.64 -13.47 -3.24
CA GLY A 253 9.55 -13.80 -2.15
C GLY A 253 10.29 -12.58 -1.65
N ILE A 254 10.77 -12.67 -0.41
CA ILE A 254 11.61 -11.67 0.25
C ILE A 254 12.75 -12.35 1.00
N ILE A 255 13.92 -11.71 0.99
CA ILE A 255 15.08 -12.07 1.84
C ILE A 255 15.53 -10.80 2.54
N ARG A 256 15.80 -10.93 3.85
CA ARG A 256 16.15 -9.84 4.74
C ARG A 256 17.36 -10.18 5.60
N SER A 257 18.12 -9.16 6.03
CA SER A 257 19.18 -9.27 7.02
C SER A 257 18.90 -8.31 8.16
N MET A 258 18.48 -8.80 9.31
CA MET A 258 18.04 -8.02 10.45
C MET A 258 19.14 -7.93 11.50
N THR A 259 19.69 -6.73 11.69
CA THR A 259 20.84 -6.47 12.56
C THR A 259 20.37 -5.97 13.93
N TYR A 260 21.00 -6.51 14.99
CA TYR A 260 20.74 -6.16 16.38
C TYR A 260 22.03 -6.13 17.18
N THR A 261 22.02 -5.48 18.33
CA THR A 261 23.07 -5.51 19.36
C THR A 261 22.57 -6.22 20.62
N SER A 262 23.49 -6.79 21.38
CA SER A 262 23.22 -7.40 22.67
C SER A 262 24.27 -6.93 23.68
N THR A 263 23.86 -6.68 24.93
CA THR A 263 24.77 -6.28 26.02
C THR A 263 25.84 -7.33 26.33
N GLU A 264 25.59 -8.60 25.98
CA GLU A 264 26.53 -9.69 26.16
C GLU A 264 27.56 -9.82 25.02
N ARG A 265 27.46 -9.01 23.99
CA ARG A 265 28.28 -9.08 22.80
C ARG A 265 28.75 -7.71 22.34
N ASP A 266 30.05 -7.54 22.24
CA ASP A 266 30.68 -6.29 21.77
C ASP A 266 30.38 -5.98 20.29
N LYS A 267 29.85 -6.92 19.53
CA LYS A 267 29.62 -6.78 18.08
C LYS A 267 28.16 -7.00 17.72
N ALA A 268 27.65 -6.11 16.86
CA ALA A 268 26.36 -6.29 16.26
C ALA A 268 26.26 -7.62 15.48
N SER A 269 25.17 -8.33 15.67
CA SER A 269 24.85 -9.61 15.04
C SER A 269 23.67 -9.42 14.07
N SER A 270 23.52 -10.34 13.12
CA SER A 270 22.39 -10.32 12.18
C SER A 270 21.67 -11.67 12.13
N VAL A 271 20.36 -11.61 11.92
CA VAL A 271 19.50 -12.76 11.67
C VAL A 271 18.92 -12.64 10.26
N THR A 272 18.94 -13.74 9.51
CA THR A 272 18.30 -13.79 8.19
C THR A 272 16.82 -14.02 8.34
N GLY A 273 16.02 -13.15 7.72
CA GLY A 273 14.60 -13.31 7.50
C GLY A 273 14.30 -13.70 6.06
N TYR A 274 13.21 -14.38 5.83
CA TYR A 274 12.72 -14.74 4.50
C TYR A 274 11.21 -14.92 4.51
N GLY A 275 10.59 -14.73 3.37
CA GLY A 275 9.16 -14.95 3.20
C GLY A 275 8.81 -15.33 1.78
N VAL A 276 7.71 -16.05 1.64
CA VAL A 276 7.04 -16.36 0.38
C VAL A 276 5.60 -15.94 0.44
N GLN A 277 5.06 -15.51 -0.69
CA GLN A 277 3.70 -15.03 -0.85
C GLN A 277 3.08 -15.66 -2.09
N ALA A 278 1.83 -16.06 -2.01
CA ALA A 278 0.98 -16.31 -3.17
C ALA A 278 -0.30 -15.49 -3.02
N SER A 279 -0.71 -14.81 -4.09
CA SER A 279 -1.88 -13.94 -4.09
C SER A 279 -2.63 -14.03 -5.42
N THR A 280 -3.93 -13.79 -5.37
CA THR A 280 -4.79 -13.87 -6.55
C THR A 280 -6.00 -12.94 -6.44
N THR A 281 -6.41 -12.43 -7.58
CA THR A 281 -7.76 -11.91 -7.83
C THR A 281 -8.34 -12.69 -8.98
N PHE A 282 -9.54 -13.19 -8.81
CA PHE A 282 -10.21 -14.06 -9.78
C PHE A 282 -11.64 -13.62 -10.01
N ASN A 283 -11.96 -13.19 -11.25
CA ASN A 283 -13.32 -12.85 -11.63
C ASN A 283 -14.07 -14.07 -12.15
N LEU A 284 -15.15 -14.44 -11.47
CA LEU A 284 -16.08 -15.49 -11.82
C LEU A 284 -17.29 -14.87 -12.55
N GLY A 285 -17.16 -14.70 -13.87
CA GLY A 285 -18.16 -14.01 -14.68
C GLY A 285 -18.19 -12.50 -14.40
N LYS A 286 -19.37 -11.86 -14.57
CA LYS A 286 -19.53 -10.40 -14.45
C LYS A 286 -19.82 -9.90 -13.04
N LYS A 287 -20.28 -10.78 -12.14
CA LYS A 287 -20.81 -10.39 -10.83
C LYS A 287 -19.96 -10.85 -9.66
N TRP A 288 -19.19 -11.90 -9.79
CA TRP A 288 -18.43 -12.48 -8.71
C TRP A 288 -16.93 -12.19 -8.85
N GLN A 289 -16.30 -11.84 -7.77
CA GLN A 289 -14.85 -11.66 -7.68
C GLN A 289 -14.35 -12.33 -6.40
N ALA A 290 -13.34 -13.18 -6.53
CA ALA A 290 -12.66 -13.81 -5.42
C ALA A 290 -11.29 -13.18 -5.22
N PHE A 291 -10.86 -13.08 -3.98
CA PHE A 291 -9.56 -12.58 -3.55
C PHE A 291 -8.89 -13.60 -2.65
N GLY A 292 -7.59 -13.67 -2.69
CA GLY A 292 -6.86 -14.50 -1.76
C GLY A 292 -5.38 -14.15 -1.71
N GLN A 293 -4.82 -14.30 -0.53
CA GLN A 293 -3.39 -14.18 -0.28
C GLN A 293 -2.98 -15.13 0.84
N VAL A 294 -1.81 -15.73 0.71
CA VAL A 294 -1.15 -16.46 1.77
C VAL A 294 0.32 -16.05 1.83
N ASN A 295 0.81 -15.82 3.03
CA ASN A 295 2.18 -15.43 3.32
C ASN A 295 2.75 -16.36 4.38
N TYR A 296 3.94 -16.88 4.15
CA TYR A 296 4.66 -17.67 5.14
C TYR A 296 6.13 -17.27 5.15
N GLY A 297 6.73 -17.19 6.34
CA GLY A 297 8.13 -16.85 6.46
C GLY A 297 8.62 -16.73 7.88
N LYS A 298 9.83 -16.16 8.03
CA LYS A 298 10.43 -15.81 9.31
C LYS A 298 10.92 -14.37 9.25
N GLY A 299 10.57 -13.57 10.28
CA GLY A 299 10.98 -12.17 10.35
C GLY A 299 10.33 -11.31 9.27
N ILE A 300 9.05 -11.51 9.01
CA ILE A 300 8.24 -10.76 8.05
C ILE A 300 7.09 -10.00 8.70
N GLY A 301 7.10 -9.81 10.03
CA GLY A 301 6.05 -9.13 10.78
C GLY A 301 5.80 -7.71 10.30
N GLN A 302 6.88 -6.96 10.04
CA GLN A 302 6.81 -5.60 9.49
C GLN A 302 6.04 -5.52 8.17
N TYR A 303 5.98 -6.59 7.41
CA TYR A 303 5.28 -6.66 6.12
C TYR A 303 3.81 -7.08 6.25
N LEU A 304 3.39 -7.64 7.38
CA LEU A 304 2.00 -8.05 7.63
C LEU A 304 1.22 -6.91 8.27
N ASN A 305 0.10 -6.55 7.67
CA ASN A 305 -0.66 -5.34 7.96
C ASN A 305 -1.04 -5.17 9.44
N ASP A 306 -1.48 -6.24 10.07
CA ASP A 306 -1.97 -6.26 11.46
C ASP A 306 -0.93 -6.71 12.49
N ILE A 307 0.25 -7.14 12.06
CA ILE A 307 1.37 -7.54 12.92
C ILE A 307 2.48 -6.48 12.93
N SER A 308 2.52 -5.60 11.93
CA SER A 308 3.50 -4.52 11.89
C SER A 308 3.42 -3.63 13.13
N ASN A 309 4.58 -3.20 13.64
CA ASN A 309 4.75 -2.43 14.88
C ASN A 309 4.42 -3.21 16.19
N LEU A 310 4.35 -4.53 16.16
CA LEU A 310 4.26 -5.36 17.37
C LEU A 310 5.62 -5.87 17.89
N ASN A 311 6.74 -5.42 17.29
CA ASN A 311 8.11 -5.78 17.66
C ASN A 311 8.43 -7.27 17.56
N VAL A 312 7.97 -7.93 16.50
CA VAL A 312 7.99 -9.40 16.39
C VAL A 312 8.79 -9.96 15.21
N ASP A 313 9.44 -9.14 14.37
CA ASP A 313 10.32 -9.65 13.30
C ASP A 313 11.41 -10.56 13.87
N ILE A 314 12.12 -10.08 14.90
CA ILE A 314 13.09 -10.83 15.64
C ILE A 314 12.84 -10.70 17.15
N VAL A 315 12.99 -11.82 17.85
CA VAL A 315 12.74 -11.93 19.29
C VAL A 315 13.94 -12.60 19.97
N PRO A 316 14.14 -12.42 21.30
CA PRO A 316 15.18 -13.14 22.03
C PRO A 316 15.07 -14.66 21.81
N ASN A 317 16.19 -15.30 21.59
CA ASN A 317 16.23 -16.75 21.42
C ASN A 317 16.24 -17.45 22.81
N PRO A 318 15.22 -18.24 23.17
CA PRO A 318 15.14 -18.85 24.50
C PRO A 318 16.19 -19.94 24.73
N GLU A 319 16.82 -20.48 23.68
CA GLU A 319 17.83 -21.54 23.76
C GLU A 319 19.25 -21.02 23.69
N LYS A 320 19.46 -19.75 23.29
CA LYS A 320 20.77 -19.17 23.04
C LYS A 320 20.85 -17.77 23.62
N GLU A 321 21.46 -17.66 24.79
CA GLU A 321 21.69 -16.39 25.48
C GLU A 321 22.45 -15.38 24.61
N GLY A 322 22.07 -14.13 24.70
CA GLY A 322 22.65 -13.03 23.89
C GLY A 322 22.39 -13.13 22.37
N LYS A 323 21.43 -13.98 21.93
CA LYS A 323 21.03 -14.08 20.52
C LYS A 323 19.55 -13.79 20.31
N MET A 324 19.25 -13.22 19.15
CA MET A 324 17.88 -13.12 18.64
C MET A 324 17.60 -14.15 17.55
N GLN A 325 16.36 -14.43 17.31
CA GLN A 325 15.86 -15.31 16.25
C GLN A 325 14.71 -14.67 15.50
N ALA A 326 14.61 -14.95 14.20
CA ALA A 326 13.48 -14.54 13.38
C ALA A 326 12.25 -15.39 13.73
N LEU A 327 11.13 -14.73 14.04
CA LEU A 327 9.91 -15.41 14.42
C LEU A 327 9.20 -15.97 13.17
N PRO A 328 8.79 -17.25 13.16
CA PRO A 328 7.95 -17.79 12.10
C PRO A 328 6.56 -17.15 12.10
N MET A 329 6.04 -16.86 10.91
CA MET A 329 4.75 -16.19 10.73
C MET A 329 3.98 -16.79 9.57
N LEU A 330 2.67 -16.86 9.75
CA LEU A 330 1.68 -17.21 8.74
C LEU A 330 0.62 -16.12 8.72
N GLY A 331 0.32 -15.58 7.57
CA GLY A 331 -0.80 -14.67 7.34
C GLY A 331 -1.54 -15.07 6.09
N TRP A 332 -2.87 -15.05 6.12
CA TRP A 332 -3.67 -15.29 4.93
C TRP A 332 -5.03 -14.61 5.01
N TYR A 333 -5.61 -14.35 3.87
CA TYR A 333 -7.01 -14.00 3.73
C TYR A 333 -7.63 -14.65 2.49
N ALA A 334 -8.93 -14.82 2.53
CA ALA A 334 -9.76 -15.20 1.40
C ALA A 334 -11.05 -14.40 1.43
N GLY A 335 -11.47 -13.89 0.28
CA GLY A 335 -12.66 -13.07 0.16
C GLY A 335 -13.47 -13.37 -1.09
N LEU A 336 -14.76 -13.16 -0.99
CA LEU A 336 -15.70 -13.28 -2.10
C LEU A 336 -16.57 -12.03 -2.15
N GLN A 337 -16.57 -11.36 -3.29
CA GLN A 337 -17.38 -10.17 -3.56
C GLN A 337 -18.47 -10.51 -4.58
N TYR A 338 -19.69 -10.08 -4.30
CA TYR A 338 -20.81 -10.14 -5.24
C TYR A 338 -21.25 -8.73 -5.63
N ASN A 339 -21.10 -8.38 -6.91
CA ASN A 339 -21.50 -7.09 -7.45
C ASN A 339 -22.97 -7.11 -7.83
N ILE A 340 -23.82 -6.49 -7.03
CA ILE A 340 -25.25 -6.31 -7.29
C ILE A 340 -25.42 -5.35 -8.47
N SER A 341 -24.67 -4.26 -8.46
CA SER A 341 -24.61 -3.24 -9.51
C SER A 341 -23.18 -2.66 -9.60
N PRO A 342 -22.86 -1.79 -10.57
CA PRO A 342 -21.56 -1.10 -10.61
C PRO A 342 -21.25 -0.23 -9.39
N LYS A 343 -22.25 0.07 -8.56
CA LYS A 343 -22.14 0.94 -7.38
C LYS A 343 -22.37 0.23 -6.05
N VAL A 344 -22.88 -1.00 -6.07
CA VAL A 344 -23.29 -1.74 -4.87
C VAL A 344 -22.75 -3.15 -4.93
N PHE A 345 -22.04 -3.56 -3.89
CA PHE A 345 -21.55 -4.93 -3.76
C PHE A 345 -21.67 -5.44 -2.32
N LEU A 346 -21.64 -6.75 -2.16
CA LEU A 346 -21.50 -7.46 -0.91
C LEU A 346 -20.12 -8.09 -0.88
N LEU A 347 -19.41 -7.98 0.24
CA LEU A 347 -18.10 -8.60 0.46
C LEU A 347 -18.16 -9.49 1.69
N SER A 348 -17.73 -10.75 1.52
CA SER A 348 -17.43 -11.67 2.62
C SER A 348 -15.92 -11.89 2.66
N LEU A 349 -15.33 -11.78 3.84
CA LEU A 349 -13.89 -11.87 4.04
C LEU A 349 -13.59 -12.72 5.27
N ILE A 350 -12.63 -13.62 5.13
CA ILE A 350 -12.01 -14.38 6.23
C ILE A 350 -10.51 -14.13 6.21
N HIS A 351 -9.91 -13.88 7.35
CA HIS A 351 -8.50 -13.56 7.43
C HIS A 351 -7.91 -13.97 8.79
N ILE A 352 -6.64 -14.35 8.79
CA ILE A 352 -5.86 -14.74 9.96
C ILE A 352 -4.41 -14.29 9.78
N SER A 353 -3.82 -13.85 10.87
CA SER A 353 -2.37 -13.68 11.00
C SER A 353 -1.94 -14.23 12.37
N GLU A 354 -0.90 -15.04 12.36
CA GLU A 354 -0.38 -15.64 13.58
C GLU A 354 1.15 -15.73 13.55
N PRO A 355 1.83 -15.38 14.64
CA PRO A 355 3.14 -15.92 14.91
C PRO A 355 2.98 -17.42 15.21
N THR A 356 3.61 -18.28 14.41
CA THR A 356 3.40 -19.75 14.45
C THR A 356 4.09 -20.46 15.63
N ARG A 357 4.57 -19.73 16.62
CA ARG A 357 5.01 -20.29 17.91
C ARG A 357 4.16 -19.70 19.02
N HIS A 358 3.45 -20.58 19.74
CA HIS A 358 2.96 -20.23 21.07
C HIS A 358 4.19 -19.91 21.92
N LEU A 359 4.43 -18.64 22.19
CA LEU A 359 5.29 -18.23 23.28
C LEU A 359 4.59 -18.76 24.54
N ARG A 360 5.02 -19.92 25.06
CA ARG A 360 4.73 -20.28 26.45
C ARG A 360 5.45 -19.21 27.29
N ILE A 361 4.65 -18.26 27.76
CA ILE A 361 5.04 -17.32 28.80
C ILE A 361 5.22 -18.13 30.09
#